data_bc0398713e6f9831b807e86b03704371
#
_entry.id   bc0398713e6f9831b807e86b03704371
#
_cell.length_a   1.000
_cell.length_b   1.000
_cell.length_c   1.000
_cell.angle_alpha   90.00
_cell.angle_beta   90.00
_cell.angle_gamma   90.00
#
_symmetry.space_group_name_H-M   'P 1'
#
loop_
_entity.id
_entity.type
_entity.pdbx_description
1 polymer ?
#
loop_
_entity_poly.entity_id
_entity_poly.type
_entity_poly.pdbx_seq_one_letter_code
_entity_poly.pdbx_strand_id
1 'polypeptide(L)'
;MKEKSYVPFVSEVETFNEVMGKGWQNRTTPTIDKADADFVINFIQEELDELKQAVEENDIVGVFDAILDITYVGLGNGALVFGLKDKIEDGYAEVQASNLSKVCKTEEEALETVRVRTIQQGERCHFEKVGDNYIVYRSRDMKVMKSINYFKPDLKKFF
;
A
#
# COMPACT_ATOMS: atom_id res chain seq x y z
N MET A 1 -3.46 14.22 -19.57
CA MET A 1 -2.79 13.34 -18.57
C MET A 1 -2.44 14.22 -17.39
N LYS A 2 -2.93 13.90 -16.15
CA LYS A 2 -2.39 14.56 -14.95
C LYS A 2 -0.94 14.10 -14.85
N GLU A 3 0.01 15.05 -14.78
CA GLU A 3 1.37 14.74 -14.34
C GLU A 3 1.30 13.89 -13.08
N LYS A 4 1.95 12.73 -13.10
CA LYS A 4 2.11 11.95 -11.87
C LYS A 4 2.90 12.84 -10.90
N SER A 5 2.28 13.22 -9.79
CA SER A 5 2.97 13.89 -8.70
C SER A 5 3.93 12.85 -8.11
N TYR A 6 5.18 12.90 -8.54
CA TYR A 6 6.25 12.08 -8.00
C TYR A 6 6.70 12.70 -6.68
N VAL A 7 6.59 11.96 -5.61
CA VAL A 7 7.20 12.34 -4.34
C VAL A 7 8.51 11.54 -4.24
N PRO A 8 9.67 12.20 -4.22
CA PRO A 8 10.98 11.53 -4.33
C PRO A 8 11.45 10.90 -3.00
N PHE A 9 10.55 10.25 -2.25
CA PHE A 9 10.88 9.67 -0.93
C PHE A 9 12.13 8.80 -0.95
N VAL A 10 12.25 7.93 -1.95
CA VAL A 10 13.37 6.99 -2.00
C VAL A 10 14.69 7.70 -2.26
N SER A 11 14.73 8.70 -3.14
CA SER A 11 15.95 9.45 -3.45
C SER A 11 16.42 10.34 -2.30
N GLU A 12 15.49 10.87 -1.50
CA GLU A 12 15.83 11.65 -0.31
C GLU A 12 16.42 10.75 0.78
N VAL A 13 15.82 9.59 1.01
CA VAL A 13 16.34 8.58 1.93
C VAL A 13 17.67 8.01 1.45
N GLU A 14 17.85 7.83 0.14
CA GLU A 14 19.15 7.46 -0.48
C GLU A 14 20.25 8.46 -0.10
N THR A 15 19.98 9.76 -0.28
CA THR A 15 20.89 10.82 0.09
C THR A 15 21.24 10.79 1.59
N PHE A 16 20.26 10.60 2.45
CA PHE A 16 20.49 10.47 3.88
C PHE A 16 21.37 9.27 4.23
N ASN A 17 21.09 8.11 3.66
CA ASN A 17 21.90 6.88 3.89
C ASN A 17 23.32 7.02 3.39
N GLU A 18 23.53 7.75 2.28
CA GLU A 18 24.85 8.07 1.75
C GLU A 18 25.67 8.91 2.75
N VAL A 19 25.07 9.99 3.27
CA VAL A 19 25.68 10.85 4.29
C VAL A 19 25.99 10.07 5.57
N MET A 20 25.10 9.15 5.96
CA MET A 20 25.28 8.29 7.14
C MET A 20 26.22 7.11 6.93
N GLY A 21 26.73 6.92 5.72
CA GLY A 21 27.68 5.84 5.39
C GLY A 21 27.09 4.41 5.46
N LYS A 22 25.76 4.27 5.32
CA LYS A 22 25.08 2.97 5.43
C LYS A 22 25.36 2.04 4.25
N GLY A 23 25.56 2.56 3.05
CA GLY A 23 25.89 1.80 1.84
C GLY A 23 24.69 1.05 1.20
N TRP A 24 23.51 1.07 1.80
CA TRP A 24 22.29 0.40 1.27
C TRP A 24 21.84 0.95 -0.08
N GLN A 25 22.10 2.24 -0.35
CA GLN A 25 21.80 2.89 -1.63
C GLN A 25 22.51 2.22 -2.82
N ASN A 26 23.58 1.47 -2.58
CA ASN A 26 24.33 0.77 -3.62
C ASN A 26 23.76 -0.61 -3.96
N ARG A 27 22.72 -1.07 -3.24
CA ARG A 27 22.06 -2.35 -3.50
C ARG A 27 21.16 -2.25 -4.74
N THR A 28 21.54 -2.94 -5.80
CA THR A 28 20.79 -2.99 -7.06
C THR A 28 20.12 -4.35 -7.29
N THR A 29 20.49 -5.34 -6.47
CA THR A 29 19.94 -6.70 -6.56
C THR A 29 19.02 -6.96 -5.36
N PRO A 30 17.79 -7.40 -5.59
CA PRO A 30 16.88 -7.79 -4.52
C PRO A 30 17.49 -8.84 -3.60
N THR A 31 17.52 -8.53 -2.30
CA THR A 31 18.13 -9.42 -1.29
C THR A 31 17.40 -9.29 0.05
N ILE A 32 17.48 -10.34 0.87
CA ILE A 32 17.03 -10.35 2.25
C ILE A 32 18.24 -10.66 3.13
N ASP A 33 18.85 -9.61 3.66
CA ASP A 33 19.77 -9.74 4.79
C ASP A 33 18.97 -9.63 6.08
N LYS A 34 19.17 -10.62 6.98
CA LYS A 34 18.30 -10.68 8.19
C LYS A 34 18.57 -9.53 9.15
N ALA A 35 19.81 -9.11 9.33
CA ALA A 35 20.14 -8.05 10.28
C ALA A 35 19.58 -6.70 9.80
N ASP A 36 19.72 -6.42 8.51
CA ASP A 36 19.18 -5.20 7.90
C ASP A 36 17.64 -5.24 7.82
N ALA A 37 17.06 -6.43 7.59
CA ALA A 37 15.60 -6.60 7.63
C ALA A 37 15.06 -6.35 9.05
N ASP A 38 15.68 -6.91 10.07
CA ASP A 38 15.30 -6.71 11.47
C ASP A 38 15.43 -5.22 11.86
N PHE A 39 16.44 -4.51 11.34
CA PHE A 39 16.58 -3.07 11.52
C PHE A 39 15.35 -2.31 10.98
N VAL A 40 14.98 -2.52 9.72
CA VAL A 40 13.81 -1.84 9.11
C VAL A 40 12.51 -2.19 9.83
N ILE A 41 12.32 -3.48 10.17
CA ILE A 41 11.11 -3.94 10.87
C ILE A 41 10.98 -3.28 12.24
N ASN A 42 12.06 -3.19 13.01
CA ASN A 42 12.04 -2.58 14.34
C ASN A 42 11.73 -1.09 14.27
N PHE A 43 12.29 -0.36 13.31
CA PHE A 43 11.96 1.06 13.11
C PHE A 43 10.49 1.26 12.71
N ILE A 44 9.97 0.47 11.77
CA ILE A 44 8.54 0.55 11.42
C ILE A 44 7.67 0.29 12.65
N GLN A 45 8.07 -0.65 13.54
CA GLN A 45 7.32 -0.94 14.75
C GLN A 45 7.37 0.22 15.74
N GLU A 46 8.51 0.90 15.89
CA GLU A 46 8.69 2.07 16.71
C GLU A 46 7.74 3.19 16.25
N GLU A 47 7.79 3.56 14.97
CA GLU A 47 6.91 4.58 14.39
C GLU A 47 5.41 4.21 14.48
N LEU A 48 5.08 2.93 14.38
CA LEU A 48 3.71 2.46 14.58
C LEU A 48 3.25 2.62 16.03
N ASP A 49 4.13 2.42 17.00
CA ASP A 49 3.82 2.60 18.41
C ASP A 49 3.71 4.08 18.78
N GLU A 50 4.53 4.96 18.18
CA GLU A 50 4.38 6.43 18.26
C GLU A 50 3.06 6.90 17.66
N LEU A 51 2.66 6.38 16.49
CA LEU A 51 1.35 6.68 15.91
C LEU A 51 0.20 6.31 16.86
N LYS A 52 0.25 5.15 17.52
CA LYS A 52 -0.77 4.73 18.48
C LYS A 52 -0.83 5.69 19.67
N GLN A 53 0.33 6.05 20.22
CA GLN A 53 0.42 6.99 21.33
C GLN A 53 -0.16 8.36 20.95
N ALA A 54 0.23 8.92 19.81
CA ALA A 54 -0.26 10.21 19.34
C ALA A 54 -1.79 10.21 19.15
N VAL A 55 -2.36 9.09 18.65
CA VAL A 55 -3.82 8.94 18.54
C VAL A 55 -4.49 8.89 19.92
N GLU A 56 -3.93 8.18 20.90
CA GLU A 56 -4.46 8.11 22.27
C GLU A 56 -4.40 9.47 22.98
N GLU A 57 -3.35 10.26 22.70
CA GLU A 57 -3.15 11.60 23.25
C GLU A 57 -3.93 12.69 22.50
N ASN A 58 -4.61 12.34 21.39
CA ASN A 58 -5.27 13.27 20.47
C ASN A 58 -4.31 14.35 19.94
N ASP A 59 -3.04 13.97 19.69
CA ASP A 59 -2.00 14.82 19.13
C ASP A 59 -1.93 14.66 17.61
N ILE A 60 -2.55 15.59 16.87
CA ILE A 60 -2.56 15.57 15.40
C ILE A 60 -1.17 15.83 14.79
N VAL A 61 -0.30 16.54 15.49
CA VAL A 61 1.07 16.78 15.02
C VAL A 61 1.89 15.52 15.13
N GLY A 62 1.81 14.81 16.27
CA GLY A 62 2.43 13.51 16.46
C GLY A 62 1.91 12.45 15.48
N VAL A 63 0.59 12.45 15.18
CA VAL A 63 0.02 11.58 14.13
C VAL A 63 0.63 11.87 12.77
N PHE A 64 0.81 13.15 12.43
CA PHE A 64 1.40 13.56 11.15
C PHE A 64 2.87 13.16 11.05
N ASP A 65 3.65 13.36 12.10
CA ASP A 65 5.05 12.98 12.21
C ASP A 65 5.25 11.48 12.02
N ALA A 66 4.57 10.67 12.82
CA ALA A 66 4.63 9.22 12.73
C ALA A 66 4.25 8.66 11.35
N ILE A 67 3.26 9.26 10.64
CA ILE A 67 2.92 8.85 9.27
C ILE A 67 4.07 9.14 8.29
N LEU A 68 4.75 10.28 8.46
CA LEU A 68 5.91 10.62 7.63
C LEU A 68 7.06 9.66 7.91
N ASP A 69 7.33 9.34 9.17
CA ASP A 69 8.42 8.46 9.57
C ASP A 69 8.17 7.00 9.17
N ILE A 70 6.94 6.49 9.29
CA ILE A 70 6.55 5.19 8.70
C ILE A 70 6.84 5.17 7.19
N THR A 71 6.55 6.27 6.49
CA THR A 71 6.81 6.36 5.04
C THR A 71 8.32 6.41 4.76
N TYR A 72 9.06 7.19 5.53
CA TYR A 72 10.50 7.32 5.42
C TYR A 72 11.21 5.98 5.65
N VAL A 73 10.87 5.30 6.72
CA VAL A 73 11.47 4.00 7.09
C VAL A 73 10.93 2.88 6.20
N GLY A 74 9.61 2.76 6.07
CA GLY A 74 8.99 1.63 5.37
C GLY A 74 9.22 1.67 3.87
N LEU A 75 8.91 2.79 3.22
CA LEU A 75 9.07 2.93 1.77
C LEU A 75 10.50 3.29 1.41
N GLY A 76 11.11 4.27 2.09
CA GLY A 76 12.46 4.76 1.80
C GLY A 76 13.54 3.74 2.16
N ASN A 77 13.78 3.52 3.45
CA ASN A 77 14.82 2.58 3.89
C ASN A 77 14.52 1.15 3.43
N GLY A 78 13.26 0.70 3.47
CA GLY A 78 12.88 -0.63 2.99
C GLY A 78 13.23 -0.84 1.52
N ALA A 79 12.99 0.15 0.64
CA ALA A 79 13.37 0.06 -0.76
C ALA A 79 14.88 -0.13 -0.95
N LEU A 80 15.69 0.59 -0.18
CA LEU A 80 17.16 0.54 -0.27
C LEU A 80 17.71 -0.74 0.34
N VAL A 81 17.27 -1.08 1.55
CA VAL A 81 17.75 -2.25 2.29
C VAL A 81 17.51 -3.56 1.52
N PHE A 82 16.36 -3.67 0.85
CA PHE A 82 16.02 -4.87 0.08
C PHE A 82 16.43 -4.79 -1.40
N GLY A 83 17.10 -3.71 -1.85
CA GLY A 83 17.51 -3.54 -3.25
C GLY A 83 16.33 -3.42 -4.22
N LEU A 84 15.25 -2.74 -3.79
CA LEU A 84 13.99 -2.64 -4.52
C LEU A 84 13.73 -1.23 -5.11
N LYS A 85 14.65 -0.27 -4.94
CA LYS A 85 14.42 1.13 -5.29
C LYS A 85 13.88 1.32 -6.72
N ASP A 86 14.45 0.64 -7.69
CA ASP A 86 14.08 0.74 -9.10
C ASP A 86 12.74 0.04 -9.44
N LYS A 87 12.14 -0.65 -8.47
CA LYS A 87 10.89 -1.41 -8.63
C LYS A 87 9.69 -0.79 -7.90
N ILE A 88 9.94 0.16 -7.00
CA ILE A 88 8.90 0.69 -6.10
C ILE A 88 7.78 1.38 -6.89
N GLU A 89 8.12 2.24 -7.86
CA GLU A 89 7.13 3.00 -8.62
C GLU A 89 6.21 2.08 -9.42
N ASP A 90 6.79 1.17 -10.18
CA ASP A 90 6.05 0.21 -11.00
C ASP A 90 5.27 -0.78 -10.15
N GLY A 91 5.86 -1.26 -9.06
CA GLY A 91 5.20 -2.13 -8.09
C GLY A 91 4.01 -1.45 -7.42
N TYR A 92 4.14 -0.19 -7.03
CA TYR A 92 3.06 0.60 -6.46
C TYR A 92 1.93 0.83 -7.48
N ALA A 93 2.28 1.15 -8.74
CA ALA A 93 1.32 1.31 -9.82
C ALA A 93 0.52 0.01 -10.07
N GLU A 94 1.18 -1.15 -10.03
CA GLU A 94 0.52 -2.46 -10.14
C GLU A 94 -0.45 -2.71 -8.97
N VAL A 95 -0.02 -2.42 -7.74
CA VAL A 95 -0.89 -2.54 -6.55
C VAL A 95 -2.09 -1.59 -6.66
N GLN A 96 -1.88 -0.36 -7.12
CA GLN A 96 -2.96 0.61 -7.33
C GLN A 96 -3.95 0.14 -8.40
N ALA A 97 -3.47 -0.38 -9.52
CA ALA A 97 -4.32 -0.94 -10.57
C ALA A 97 -5.17 -2.11 -10.04
N SER A 98 -4.55 -3.01 -9.28
CA SER A 98 -5.25 -4.10 -8.58
C SER A 98 -6.31 -3.57 -7.60
N ASN A 99 -6.00 -2.53 -6.81
CA ASN A 99 -6.96 -1.94 -5.88
C ASN A 99 -8.16 -1.33 -6.62
N LEU A 100 -7.92 -0.62 -7.72
CA LEU A 100 -8.97 -0.04 -8.55
C LEU A 100 -9.82 -1.09 -9.26
N SER A 101 -9.29 -2.29 -9.52
CA SER A 101 -10.06 -3.39 -10.10
C SER A 101 -11.09 -4.01 -9.15
N LYS A 102 -11.13 -3.59 -7.88
CA LYS A 102 -12.21 -3.96 -6.94
C LYS A 102 -13.53 -3.27 -7.27
N VAL A 103 -13.48 -2.17 -8.02
CA VAL A 103 -14.61 -1.32 -8.37
C VAL A 103 -15.31 -1.86 -9.61
N CYS A 104 -16.63 -1.99 -9.58
CA CYS A 104 -17.43 -2.32 -10.76
C CYS A 104 -17.66 -1.07 -11.62
N LYS A 105 -17.56 -1.22 -12.94
CA LYS A 105 -17.70 -0.11 -13.90
C LYS A 105 -19.12 0.03 -14.44
N THR A 106 -19.93 -1.02 -14.38
CA THR A 106 -21.31 -1.00 -14.80
C THR A 106 -22.22 -1.58 -13.72
N GLU A 107 -23.51 -1.29 -13.81
CA GLU A 107 -24.52 -1.83 -12.90
C GLU A 107 -24.66 -3.35 -13.06
N GLU A 108 -24.56 -3.85 -14.28
CA GLU A 108 -24.60 -5.28 -14.57
C GLU A 108 -23.43 -6.02 -13.90
N GLU A 109 -22.24 -5.46 -13.97
CA GLU A 109 -21.06 -5.99 -13.27
C GLU A 109 -21.29 -6.00 -11.74
N ALA A 110 -21.89 -4.95 -11.20
CA ALA A 110 -22.18 -4.86 -9.77
C ALA A 110 -23.23 -5.89 -9.33
N LEU A 111 -24.31 -6.07 -10.09
CA LEU A 111 -25.34 -7.07 -9.84
C LEU A 111 -24.77 -8.48 -9.85
N GLU A 112 -23.95 -8.81 -10.85
CA GLU A 112 -23.30 -10.12 -10.93
C GLU A 112 -22.29 -10.30 -9.79
N THR A 113 -21.55 -9.26 -9.43
CA THR A 113 -20.62 -9.29 -8.29
C THR A 113 -21.40 -9.57 -6.98
N VAL A 114 -22.52 -8.89 -6.75
CA VAL A 114 -23.37 -9.14 -5.57
C VAL A 114 -23.82 -10.60 -5.53
N ARG A 115 -24.32 -11.11 -6.66
CA ARG A 115 -24.78 -12.51 -6.75
C ARG A 115 -23.66 -13.50 -6.39
N VAL A 116 -22.51 -13.37 -7.04
CA VAL A 116 -21.36 -14.26 -6.85
C VAL A 116 -20.81 -14.17 -5.42
N ARG A 117 -20.65 -12.95 -4.89
CA ARG A 117 -20.09 -12.77 -3.55
C ARG A 117 -21.04 -13.22 -2.45
N THR A 118 -22.34 -13.00 -2.60
CA THR A 118 -23.35 -13.52 -1.66
C THR A 118 -23.27 -15.03 -1.57
N ILE A 119 -23.18 -15.74 -2.69
CA ILE A 119 -23.06 -17.20 -2.70
C ILE A 119 -21.73 -17.65 -2.07
N GLN A 120 -20.60 -17.06 -2.47
CA GLN A 120 -19.27 -17.44 -2.00
C GLN A 120 -19.05 -17.16 -0.51
N GLN A 121 -19.62 -16.10 0.02
CA GLN A 121 -19.45 -15.70 1.41
C GLN A 121 -20.51 -16.29 2.34
N GLY A 122 -21.62 -16.80 1.79
CA GLY A 122 -22.77 -17.18 2.60
C GLY A 122 -23.45 -16.00 3.30
N GLU A 123 -23.19 -14.77 2.86
CA GLU A 123 -23.65 -13.54 3.49
C GLU A 123 -24.15 -12.55 2.44
N ARG A 124 -25.17 -11.78 2.82
CA ARG A 124 -25.76 -10.78 1.93
C ARG A 124 -24.76 -9.70 1.55
N CYS A 125 -24.68 -9.43 0.24
CA CYS A 125 -23.98 -8.27 -0.33
C CYS A 125 -25.00 -7.34 -0.99
N HIS A 126 -24.62 -6.07 -1.14
CA HIS A 126 -25.35 -5.06 -1.91
C HIS A 126 -24.34 -4.14 -2.58
N PHE A 127 -24.78 -3.30 -3.50
CA PHE A 127 -23.93 -2.29 -4.11
C PHE A 127 -24.51 -0.90 -3.95
N GLU A 128 -23.63 0.09 -4.02
CA GLU A 128 -23.97 1.50 -4.07
C GLU A 128 -23.30 2.14 -5.30
N LYS A 129 -24.00 3.10 -5.91
CA LYS A 129 -23.42 3.92 -6.97
C LYS A 129 -22.65 5.08 -6.36
N VAL A 130 -21.36 5.21 -6.72
CA VAL A 130 -20.47 6.28 -6.26
C VAL A 130 -19.85 6.96 -7.49
N GLY A 131 -20.37 8.13 -7.85
CA GLY A 131 -20.03 8.78 -9.12
C GLY A 131 -20.40 7.90 -10.31
N ASP A 132 -19.43 7.62 -11.17
CA ASP A 132 -19.59 6.77 -12.36
C ASP A 132 -19.27 5.29 -12.10
N ASN A 133 -19.08 4.91 -10.84
CA ASN A 133 -18.70 3.55 -10.45
C ASN A 133 -19.73 2.93 -9.52
N TYR A 134 -19.61 1.63 -9.32
CA TYR A 134 -20.45 0.84 -8.40
C TYR A 134 -19.55 0.08 -7.44
N ILE A 135 -19.82 0.22 -6.14
CA ILE A 135 -19.04 -0.41 -5.07
C ILE A 135 -19.92 -1.47 -4.41
N VAL A 136 -19.43 -2.70 -4.40
CA VAL A 136 -20.12 -3.81 -3.74
C VAL A 136 -19.64 -3.95 -2.31
N TYR A 137 -20.57 -4.03 -1.38
CA TYR A 137 -20.32 -4.17 0.06
C TYR A 137 -20.90 -5.46 0.61
N ARG A 138 -20.23 -6.02 1.60
CA ARG A 138 -20.82 -7.01 2.49
C ARG A 138 -21.71 -6.30 3.51
N SER A 139 -22.99 -6.66 3.56
CA SER A 139 -24.01 -5.85 4.25
C SER A 139 -23.84 -5.78 5.77
N ARG A 140 -23.18 -6.77 6.40
CA ARG A 140 -23.04 -6.78 7.86
C ARG A 140 -22.02 -5.78 8.42
N ASP A 141 -20.97 -5.47 7.66
CA ASP A 141 -19.81 -4.68 8.14
C ASP A 141 -19.28 -3.68 7.12
N MET A 142 -19.99 -3.49 6.01
CA MET A 142 -19.66 -2.55 4.93
C MET A 142 -18.27 -2.81 4.30
N LYS A 143 -17.75 -4.02 4.44
CA LYS A 143 -16.49 -4.40 3.79
C LYS A 143 -16.65 -4.38 2.28
N VAL A 144 -15.77 -3.65 1.59
CA VAL A 144 -15.71 -3.62 0.13
C VAL A 144 -15.37 -5.01 -0.40
N MET A 145 -16.23 -5.53 -1.28
CA MET A 145 -16.05 -6.80 -1.96
C MET A 145 -15.35 -6.59 -3.29
N LYS A 146 -14.55 -7.57 -3.68
CA LYS A 146 -13.85 -7.54 -4.97
C LYS A 146 -14.84 -7.78 -6.11
N SER A 147 -14.83 -6.90 -7.12
CA SER A 147 -15.54 -7.12 -8.38
C SER A 147 -15.25 -8.52 -8.95
N ILE A 148 -16.12 -9.05 -9.77
CA ILE A 148 -15.86 -10.26 -10.56
C ILE A 148 -14.66 -10.10 -11.49
N ASN A 149 -14.36 -8.85 -11.90
CA ASN A 149 -13.22 -8.48 -12.74
C ASN A 149 -11.95 -8.11 -11.94
N TYR A 150 -11.97 -8.32 -10.61
CA TYR A 150 -10.79 -8.10 -9.78
C TYR A 150 -9.63 -9.02 -10.19
N PHE A 151 -8.46 -8.42 -10.34
CA PHE A 151 -7.20 -9.16 -10.49
C PHE A 151 -6.24 -8.88 -9.31
N LYS A 152 -5.44 -9.90 -8.96
CA LYS A 152 -4.36 -9.73 -7.99
C LYS A 152 -3.19 -9.03 -8.64
N PRO A 153 -2.43 -8.17 -7.88
CA PRO A 153 -1.23 -7.59 -8.43
C PRO A 153 -0.21 -8.69 -8.76
N ASP A 154 0.35 -8.62 -9.96
CA ASP A 154 1.42 -9.52 -10.39
C ASP A 154 2.78 -8.90 -10.06
N LEU A 155 3.20 -9.01 -8.80
CA LEU A 155 4.48 -8.48 -8.36
C LEU A 155 5.67 -9.35 -8.79
N LYS A 156 5.42 -10.61 -9.21
CA LYS A 156 6.49 -11.52 -9.66
C LYS A 156 7.16 -11.05 -10.94
N LYS A 157 6.43 -10.33 -11.79
CA LYS A 157 6.95 -9.79 -13.05
C LYS A 157 8.11 -8.80 -12.89
N PHE A 158 8.35 -8.32 -11.66
CA PHE A 158 9.46 -7.42 -11.34
C PHE A 158 10.74 -8.15 -10.89
N PHE A 159 10.69 -9.48 -10.76
CA PHE A 159 11.79 -10.34 -10.32
C PHE A 159 12.07 -11.48 -11.31
#